data_517a36ed5a6131a92defe4215743875f
#
_entry.id   517a36ed5a6131a92defe4215743875f
#
_cell.length_a   1.000
_cell.length_b   1.000
_cell.length_c   1.000
_cell.angle_alpha   90.00
_cell.angle_beta   90.00
_cell.angle_gamma   90.00
#
_symmetry.space_group_name_H-M   'P 1'
#
loop_
_entity.id
_entity.type
_entity.pdbx_description
1 polymer ?
#
loop_
_entity_poly.entity_id
_entity_poly.type
_entity_poly.pdbx_seq_one_letter_code
_entity_poly.pdbx_strand_id
1 'polypeptide(L)'
;MASSAPFVFGTFALYEGRDAYSLVSVDVQNYFREITEDMEAACYGSYFLEFADYYGRENLEAVEMLKLLYQSLRALLKNAIPNRLVRAVFELKLMEINGEYMEKPLGKLEDSTIYTWEYVLASPVEKLYTFTVSEKVLEEFTKCVAENKRRFVDKTFHSLDILDVLVYK
;
A
#
# COMPACT_ATOMS: atom_id res chain seq x y z
N MET A 1 23.94 7.63 7.29
CA MET A 1 22.71 8.43 7.29
C MET A 1 21.79 8.17 6.11
N ALA A 2 22.27 7.74 4.94
CA ALA A 2 21.37 7.34 3.83
C ALA A 2 20.48 6.10 4.16
N SER A 3 20.89 5.29 5.11
CA SER A 3 20.19 4.06 5.54
C SER A 3 18.95 4.29 6.43
N SER A 4 18.72 5.51 6.90
CA SER A 4 17.53 5.90 7.67
C SER A 4 16.57 6.79 6.86
N ALA A 5 16.78 6.91 5.55
CA ALA A 5 15.85 7.63 4.67
C ALA A 5 14.54 6.84 4.51
N PRO A 6 13.41 7.52 4.20
CA PRO A 6 12.17 6.85 3.82
C PRO A 6 12.38 5.84 2.68
N PHE A 7 11.59 4.79 2.67
CA PHE A 7 11.60 3.70 1.67
C PHE A 7 12.84 2.80 1.66
N VAL A 8 13.80 2.98 2.56
CA VAL A 8 14.90 2.03 2.68
C VAL A 8 14.37 0.70 3.21
N PHE A 9 14.65 -0.36 2.46
CA PHE A 9 14.29 -1.73 2.81
C PHE A 9 15.54 -2.55 3.12
N GLY A 10 15.52 -3.29 4.22
CA GLY A 10 16.67 -4.11 4.65
C GLY A 10 16.46 -4.68 6.05
N THR A 11 17.54 -5.19 6.61
CA THR A 11 17.58 -5.70 7.98
C THR A 11 18.19 -4.66 8.90
N PHE A 12 17.46 -4.29 9.94
CA PHE A 12 17.85 -3.28 10.92
C PHE A 12 18.11 -3.96 12.25
N ALA A 13 19.32 -3.81 12.78
CA ALA A 13 19.63 -4.20 14.15
C ALA A 13 19.39 -3.00 15.07
N LEU A 14 18.50 -3.19 16.03
CA LEU A 14 18.10 -2.17 16.99
C LEU A 14 18.53 -2.59 18.41
N TYR A 15 18.96 -1.62 19.19
CA TYR A 15 19.12 -1.76 20.64
C TYR A 15 17.89 -1.20 21.32
N GLU A 16 17.21 -2.01 22.12
CA GLU A 16 16.07 -1.59 22.91
C GLU A 16 16.55 -0.84 24.16
N GLY A 17 16.37 0.46 24.19
CA GLY A 17 16.59 1.31 25.35
C GLY A 17 15.34 1.39 26.22
N ARG A 18 15.39 2.22 27.27
CA ARG A 18 14.30 2.35 28.23
C ARG A 18 13.04 3.00 27.61
N ASP A 19 13.25 4.00 26.76
CA ASP A 19 12.18 4.85 26.21
C ASP A 19 12.23 4.95 24.67
N ALA A 20 13.24 4.33 24.01
CA ALA A 20 13.42 4.38 22.55
C ALA A 20 14.35 3.28 22.05
N TYR A 21 14.22 2.96 20.79
CA TYR A 21 15.15 2.09 20.07
C TYR A 21 16.30 2.91 19.47
N SER A 22 17.51 2.38 19.56
CA SER A 22 18.69 2.95 18.91
C SER A 22 19.15 2.06 17.76
N LEU A 23 19.39 2.66 16.60
CA LEU A 23 19.89 1.94 15.43
C LEU A 23 21.36 1.55 15.63
N VAL A 24 21.64 0.25 15.60
CA VAL A 24 22.99 -0.31 15.73
C VAL A 24 23.63 -0.53 14.38
N SER A 25 22.92 -1.21 13.48
CA SER A 25 23.42 -1.48 12.13
C SER A 25 22.25 -1.68 11.15
N VAL A 26 22.54 -1.49 9.87
CA VAL A 26 21.59 -1.71 8.78
C VAL A 26 22.30 -2.47 7.67
N ASP A 27 21.66 -3.55 7.23
CA ASP A 27 21.98 -4.23 5.98
C ASP A 27 20.93 -3.90 4.95
N VAL A 28 21.24 -2.96 4.04
CA VAL A 28 20.29 -2.42 3.07
C VAL A 28 20.21 -3.34 1.86
N GLN A 29 19.00 -3.80 1.54
CA GLN A 29 18.70 -4.62 0.37
C GLN A 29 18.17 -3.78 -0.79
N ASN A 30 17.40 -2.72 -0.51
CA ASN A 30 16.88 -1.80 -1.52
C ASN A 30 16.72 -0.39 -0.93
N TYR A 31 17.22 0.61 -1.63
CA TYR A 31 17.06 2.02 -1.25
C TYR A 31 15.82 2.68 -1.83
N PHE A 32 15.18 2.06 -2.83
CA PHE A 32 14.04 2.64 -3.57
C PHE A 32 14.27 4.11 -3.98
N ARG A 33 15.45 4.43 -4.47
CA ARG A 33 15.82 5.81 -4.85
C ARG A 33 14.88 6.38 -5.90
N GLU A 34 14.47 5.55 -6.85
CA GLU A 34 13.56 5.91 -7.93
C GLU A 34 12.21 6.43 -7.39
N ILE A 35 11.74 5.91 -6.25
CA ILE A 35 10.53 6.43 -5.58
C ILE A 35 10.76 7.87 -5.12
N THR A 36 11.93 8.18 -4.56
CA THR A 36 12.22 9.52 -4.03
C THR A 36 12.49 10.56 -5.13
N GLU A 37 12.82 10.12 -6.33
CA GLU A 37 13.06 10.96 -7.51
C GLU A 37 11.76 11.29 -8.28
N ASP A 38 10.69 10.52 -8.07
CA ASP A 38 9.36 10.71 -8.64
C ASP A 38 8.39 11.22 -7.57
N MET A 39 7.94 12.48 -7.73
CA MET A 39 7.06 13.14 -6.75
C MET A 39 5.75 12.38 -6.55
N GLU A 40 5.12 11.89 -7.63
CA GLU A 40 3.87 11.14 -7.54
C GLU A 40 4.09 9.80 -6.83
N ALA A 41 5.09 9.04 -7.24
CA ALA A 41 5.45 7.77 -6.59
C ALA A 41 5.80 7.97 -5.10
N ALA A 42 6.52 9.04 -4.75
CA ALA A 42 6.85 9.37 -3.36
C ALA A 42 5.60 9.67 -2.52
N CYS A 43 4.62 10.37 -3.08
CA CYS A 43 3.35 10.64 -2.38
C CYS A 43 2.54 9.37 -2.16
N TYR A 44 2.41 8.50 -3.17
CA TYR A 44 1.76 7.20 -3.00
C TYR A 44 2.50 6.33 -2.00
N GLY A 45 3.82 6.25 -2.09
CA GLY A 45 4.65 5.48 -1.17
C GLY A 45 4.51 5.95 0.27
N SER A 46 4.51 7.27 0.51
CA SER A 46 4.30 7.86 1.84
C SER A 46 2.92 7.50 2.40
N TYR A 47 1.90 7.52 1.56
CA TYR A 47 0.56 7.08 1.94
C TYR A 47 0.52 5.58 2.31
N PHE A 48 1.21 4.74 1.54
CA PHE A 48 1.28 3.29 1.85
C PHE A 48 1.95 3.04 3.20
N LEU A 49 3.02 3.75 3.51
CA LEU A 49 3.68 3.65 4.81
C LEU A 49 2.77 4.12 5.95
N GLU A 50 2.08 5.25 5.78
CA GLU A 50 1.15 5.78 6.79
C GLU A 50 -0.02 4.84 7.05
N PHE A 51 -0.57 4.20 5.99
CA PHE A 51 -1.67 3.26 6.15
C PHE A 51 -1.21 1.93 6.77
N ALA A 52 -0.03 1.44 6.41
CA ALA A 52 0.54 0.27 7.06
C ALA A 52 0.84 0.53 8.55
N ASP A 53 1.33 1.73 8.90
CA ASP A 53 1.55 2.13 10.30
C ASP A 53 0.25 2.13 11.12
N TYR A 54 -0.88 2.48 10.52
CA TYR A 54 -2.20 2.40 11.18
C TYR A 54 -2.52 1.00 11.71
N TYR A 55 -2.14 -0.05 10.97
CA TYR A 55 -2.29 -1.44 11.39
C TYR A 55 -1.09 -2.00 12.16
N GLY A 56 0.06 -1.35 12.06
CA GLY A 56 1.29 -1.78 12.73
C GLY A 56 1.12 -1.82 14.26
N ARG A 57 1.59 -2.91 14.87
CA ARG A 57 1.64 -3.06 16.33
C ARG A 57 3.00 -3.59 16.72
N GLU A 58 3.57 -2.99 17.77
CA GLU A 58 4.83 -3.44 18.33
C GLU A 58 4.75 -4.90 18.81
N ASN A 59 5.79 -5.67 18.56
CA ASN A 59 5.90 -7.09 18.90
C ASN A 59 4.90 -8.04 18.20
N LEU A 60 4.22 -7.58 17.14
CA LEU A 60 3.43 -8.47 16.29
C LEU A 60 4.12 -8.72 14.95
N GLU A 61 4.02 -9.95 14.48
CA GLU A 61 4.49 -10.29 13.14
C GLU A 61 3.70 -9.52 12.07
N ALA A 62 4.43 -8.88 11.15
CA ALA A 62 3.87 -8.10 10.06
C ALA A 62 4.45 -8.50 8.69
N VAL A 63 4.81 -9.77 8.54
CA VAL A 63 5.51 -10.28 7.34
C VAL A 63 4.70 -10.02 6.07
N GLU A 64 3.41 -10.34 6.07
CA GLU A 64 2.55 -10.13 4.89
C GLU A 64 2.34 -8.64 4.58
N MET A 65 2.22 -7.78 5.59
CA MET A 65 2.17 -6.33 5.39
C MET A 65 3.48 -5.79 4.82
N LEU A 66 4.63 -6.28 5.31
CA LEU A 66 5.94 -5.87 4.80
C LEU A 66 6.15 -6.31 3.35
N LYS A 67 5.76 -7.54 3.01
CA LYS A 67 5.76 -8.04 1.62
C LYS A 67 4.86 -7.17 0.72
N LEU A 68 3.66 -6.84 1.20
CA LEU A 68 2.73 -5.99 0.47
C LEU A 68 3.32 -4.60 0.21
N LEU A 69 3.89 -3.95 1.22
CA LEU A 69 4.59 -2.67 1.08
C LEU A 69 5.69 -2.76 0.02
N TYR A 70 6.54 -3.76 0.12
CA TYR A 70 7.66 -3.96 -0.82
C TYR A 70 7.16 -4.13 -2.26
N GLN A 71 6.17 -4.99 -2.50
CA GLN A 71 5.62 -5.23 -3.83
C GLN A 71 4.88 -4.00 -4.38
N SER A 72 4.19 -3.25 -3.51
CA SER A 72 3.46 -2.04 -3.90
C SER A 72 4.42 -0.91 -4.30
N LEU A 73 5.50 -0.70 -3.56
CA LEU A 73 6.54 0.26 -3.94
C LEU A 73 7.19 -0.11 -5.28
N ARG A 74 7.47 -1.40 -5.51
CA ARG A 74 7.94 -1.86 -6.82
C ARG A 74 6.93 -1.65 -7.93
N ALA A 75 5.65 -1.79 -7.64
CA ALA A 75 4.59 -1.61 -8.62
C ALA A 75 4.44 -0.13 -9.05
N LEU A 76 4.65 0.82 -8.15
CA LEU A 76 4.68 2.25 -8.48
C LEU A 76 5.75 2.63 -9.51
N LEU A 77 6.81 1.83 -9.61
CA LEU A 77 7.89 2.02 -10.59
C LEU A 77 7.60 1.39 -11.96
N LYS A 78 6.46 0.70 -12.12
CA LYS A 78 6.06 0.04 -13.37
C LYS A 78 5.13 0.95 -14.18
N ASN A 79 5.61 1.51 -15.27
CA ASN A 79 4.78 2.35 -16.17
C ASN A 79 3.54 1.67 -16.75
N ALA A 80 3.49 0.32 -16.74
CA ALA A 80 2.37 -0.44 -17.30
C ALA A 80 1.15 -0.53 -16.36
N ILE A 81 1.28 -0.18 -15.08
CA ILE A 81 0.21 -0.27 -14.08
C ILE A 81 -0.11 1.14 -13.59
N PRO A 82 -1.33 1.66 -13.80
CA PRO A 82 -1.70 2.97 -13.29
C PRO A 82 -1.55 3.05 -11.76
N ASN A 83 -0.96 4.13 -11.24
CA ASN A 83 -0.75 4.31 -9.80
C ASN A 83 -2.07 4.25 -9.01
N ARG A 84 -3.19 4.69 -9.59
CA ARG A 84 -4.53 4.54 -9.00
C ARG A 84 -4.91 3.07 -8.78
N LEU A 85 -4.53 2.18 -9.71
CA LEU A 85 -4.77 0.74 -9.56
C LEU A 85 -3.86 0.17 -8.48
N VAL A 86 -2.57 0.55 -8.47
CA VAL A 86 -1.63 0.13 -7.42
C VAL A 86 -2.17 0.50 -6.04
N ARG A 87 -2.66 1.73 -5.88
CA ARG A 87 -3.26 2.20 -4.62
C ARG A 87 -4.46 1.37 -4.21
N ALA A 88 -5.43 1.18 -5.10
CA ALA A 88 -6.66 0.46 -4.78
C ALA A 88 -6.38 -1.01 -4.39
N VAL A 89 -5.46 -1.66 -5.10
CA VAL A 89 -5.01 -3.03 -4.79
C VAL A 89 -4.32 -3.08 -3.42
N PHE A 90 -3.43 -2.12 -3.14
CA PHE A 90 -2.75 -2.01 -1.84
C PHE A 90 -3.76 -1.82 -0.69
N GLU A 91 -4.68 -0.86 -0.81
CA GLU A 91 -5.68 -0.57 0.20
C GLU A 91 -6.53 -1.79 0.53
N LEU A 92 -7.10 -2.45 -0.50
CA LEU A 92 -7.94 -3.63 -0.31
C LEU A 92 -7.17 -4.79 0.32
N LYS A 93 -5.96 -5.07 -0.17
CA LYS A 93 -5.15 -6.18 0.34
C LYS A 93 -4.66 -5.93 1.76
N LEU A 94 -4.27 -4.70 2.09
CA LEU A 94 -3.88 -4.34 3.45
C LEU A 94 -5.02 -4.55 4.45
N MET A 95 -6.23 -4.12 4.08
CA MET A 95 -7.42 -4.33 4.90
C MET A 95 -7.78 -5.82 5.02
N GLU A 96 -7.64 -6.59 3.93
CA GLU A 96 -7.86 -8.05 3.94
C GLU A 96 -6.89 -8.76 4.88
N ILE A 97 -5.59 -8.45 4.83
CA ILE A 97 -4.58 -9.01 5.73
C ILE A 97 -4.94 -8.77 7.21
N ASN A 98 -5.60 -7.65 7.50
CA ASN A 98 -6.02 -7.29 8.85
C ASN A 98 -7.47 -7.68 9.20
N GLY A 99 -8.17 -8.38 8.31
CA GLY A 99 -9.53 -8.88 8.54
C GLY A 99 -10.63 -7.82 8.41
N GLU A 100 -10.33 -6.64 7.85
CA GLU A 100 -11.23 -5.50 7.71
C GLU A 100 -11.67 -5.29 6.27
N TYR A 101 -12.47 -6.22 5.74
CA TYR A 101 -12.93 -6.15 4.36
C TYR A 101 -14.33 -6.73 4.16
N MET A 102 -15.00 -6.27 3.11
CA MET A 102 -16.24 -6.87 2.62
C MET A 102 -15.91 -8.06 1.71
N GLU A 103 -16.60 -9.19 1.89
CA GLU A 103 -16.42 -10.36 1.01
C GLU A 103 -16.77 -10.04 -0.46
N LYS A 104 -17.77 -9.17 -0.66
CA LYS A 104 -18.21 -8.74 -1.99
C LYS A 104 -18.35 -7.22 -2.05
N PRO A 105 -17.99 -6.60 -3.18
CA PRO A 105 -18.21 -5.18 -3.39
C PRO A 105 -19.71 -4.88 -3.52
N LEU A 106 -20.10 -3.65 -3.17
CA LEU A 106 -21.50 -3.21 -3.22
C LEU A 106 -21.80 -2.52 -4.54
N GLY A 107 -23.07 -2.65 -4.97
CA GLY A 107 -23.62 -1.93 -6.11
C GLY A 107 -23.86 -2.81 -7.33
N LYS A 108 -24.32 -2.18 -8.40
CA LYS A 108 -24.45 -2.81 -9.72
C LYS A 108 -23.16 -2.55 -10.48
N LEU A 109 -22.33 -3.58 -10.59
CA LEU A 109 -20.96 -3.52 -11.10
C LEU A 109 -20.80 -4.40 -12.33
N GLU A 110 -19.78 -4.12 -13.13
CA GLU A 110 -19.30 -5.03 -14.17
C GLU A 110 -18.79 -6.34 -13.57
N ASP A 111 -19.00 -7.44 -14.27
CA ASP A 111 -18.48 -8.76 -13.86
C ASP A 111 -16.95 -8.73 -13.68
N SER A 112 -16.25 -7.96 -14.53
CA SER A 112 -14.81 -7.76 -14.44
C SER A 112 -14.38 -7.02 -13.17
N THR A 113 -15.21 -6.12 -12.63
CA THR A 113 -14.96 -5.44 -11.35
C THR A 113 -15.09 -6.42 -10.20
N ILE A 114 -16.14 -7.23 -10.21
CA ILE A 114 -16.36 -8.28 -9.20
C ILE A 114 -15.19 -9.27 -9.22
N TYR A 115 -14.79 -9.73 -10.41
CA TYR A 115 -13.64 -10.61 -10.58
C TYR A 115 -12.34 -9.98 -10.06
N THR A 116 -12.11 -8.69 -10.33
CA THR A 116 -10.93 -7.97 -9.84
C THR A 116 -10.90 -7.95 -8.32
N TRP A 117 -12.04 -7.70 -7.68
CA TRP A 117 -12.17 -7.72 -6.22
C TRP A 117 -11.81 -9.09 -5.65
N GLU A 118 -12.46 -10.14 -6.14
CA GLU A 118 -12.22 -11.52 -5.71
C GLU A 118 -10.76 -11.94 -5.97
N TYR A 119 -10.19 -11.54 -7.12
CA TYR A 119 -8.80 -11.82 -7.45
C TYR A 119 -7.83 -11.20 -6.45
N VAL A 120 -8.03 -9.94 -6.08
CA VAL A 120 -7.17 -9.26 -5.10
C VAL A 120 -7.27 -9.90 -3.73
N LEU A 121 -8.47 -10.26 -3.28
CA LEU A 121 -8.65 -10.93 -1.99
C LEU A 121 -7.97 -12.32 -1.98
N ALA A 122 -8.17 -13.13 -3.02
CA ALA A 122 -7.68 -14.51 -3.08
C ALA A 122 -6.20 -14.64 -3.42
N SER A 123 -5.59 -13.62 -4.07
CA SER A 123 -4.22 -13.72 -4.57
C SER A 123 -3.18 -13.54 -3.47
N PRO A 124 -2.08 -14.31 -3.51
CA PRO A 124 -0.92 -14.01 -2.69
C PRO A 124 -0.30 -12.67 -3.10
N VAL A 125 0.38 -12.01 -2.18
CA VAL A 125 0.95 -10.67 -2.36
C VAL A 125 1.85 -10.56 -3.60
N GLU A 126 2.60 -11.61 -3.89
CA GLU A 126 3.54 -11.66 -5.02
C GLU A 126 2.88 -11.62 -6.40
N LYS A 127 1.57 -11.89 -6.47
CA LYS A 127 0.80 -11.93 -7.73
C LYS A 127 -0.11 -10.72 -7.94
N LEU A 128 -0.21 -9.81 -6.98
CA LEU A 128 -1.18 -8.71 -7.01
C LEU A 128 -0.98 -7.72 -8.17
N TYR A 129 0.25 -7.48 -8.60
CA TYR A 129 0.59 -6.46 -9.59
C TYR A 129 0.99 -7.07 -10.94
N THR A 130 0.20 -8.03 -11.40
CA THR A 130 0.42 -8.77 -12.67
C THR A 130 -0.66 -8.55 -13.71
N PHE A 131 -1.62 -7.66 -13.45
CA PHE A 131 -2.76 -7.40 -14.33
C PHE A 131 -3.01 -5.89 -14.47
N THR A 132 -3.80 -5.56 -15.50
CA THR A 132 -4.39 -4.23 -15.70
C THR A 132 -5.88 -4.39 -15.95
N VAL A 133 -6.63 -3.31 -15.85
CA VAL A 133 -8.07 -3.27 -16.06
C VAL A 133 -8.46 -2.13 -16.99
N SER A 134 -9.68 -2.16 -17.54
CA SER A 134 -10.22 -1.03 -18.30
C SER A 134 -10.47 0.16 -17.37
N GLU A 135 -10.55 1.36 -17.93
CA GLU A 135 -10.83 2.58 -17.13
C GLU A 135 -12.14 2.48 -16.37
N LYS A 136 -13.18 1.92 -16.97
CA LYS A 136 -14.47 1.68 -16.30
C LYS A 136 -14.33 0.78 -15.08
N VAL A 137 -13.62 -0.33 -15.21
CA VAL A 137 -13.36 -1.26 -14.10
C VAL A 137 -12.51 -0.59 -13.02
N LEU A 138 -11.51 0.21 -13.41
CA LEU A 138 -10.68 0.96 -12.49
C LEU A 138 -11.51 1.95 -11.65
N GLU A 139 -12.41 2.71 -12.28
CA GLU A 139 -13.30 3.63 -11.59
C GLU A 139 -14.24 2.91 -10.61
N GLU A 140 -14.87 1.82 -11.03
CA GLU A 140 -15.76 1.04 -10.17
C GLU A 140 -14.98 0.41 -9.01
N PHE A 141 -13.83 -0.20 -9.29
CA PHE A 141 -12.99 -0.85 -8.28
C PHE A 141 -12.48 0.15 -7.23
N THR A 142 -11.98 1.31 -7.66
CA THR A 142 -11.53 2.35 -6.73
C THR A 142 -12.64 2.88 -5.84
N LYS A 143 -13.87 3.03 -6.37
CA LYS A 143 -15.05 3.40 -5.56
C LYS A 143 -15.41 2.34 -4.53
N CYS A 144 -15.39 1.06 -4.92
CA CYS A 144 -15.67 -0.05 -4.01
C CYS A 144 -14.63 -0.13 -2.88
N VAL A 145 -13.35 0.05 -3.21
CA VAL A 145 -12.27 0.06 -2.21
C VAL A 145 -12.41 1.26 -1.25
N ALA A 146 -12.74 2.44 -1.77
CA ALA A 146 -13.00 3.62 -0.94
C ALA A 146 -14.19 3.40 0.02
N GLU A 147 -15.26 2.74 -0.44
CA GLU A 147 -16.40 2.38 0.40
C GLU A 147 -16.01 1.36 1.49
N ASN A 148 -15.21 0.35 1.15
CA ASN A 148 -14.67 -0.59 2.11
C ASN A 148 -13.84 0.13 3.18
N LYS A 149 -12.92 1.00 2.75
CA LYS A 149 -12.08 1.77 3.67
C LYS A 149 -12.93 2.64 4.61
N ARG A 150 -13.96 3.32 4.10
CA ARG A 150 -14.86 4.15 4.92
C ARG A 150 -15.60 3.36 5.99
N ARG A 151 -15.85 2.06 5.79
CA ARG A 151 -16.55 1.21 6.75
C ARG A 151 -15.68 0.75 7.90
N PHE A 152 -14.42 0.48 7.62
CA PHE A 152 -13.53 -0.20 8.57
C PHE A 152 -12.44 0.71 9.14
N VAL A 153 -12.09 1.78 8.44
CA VAL A 153 -11.00 2.68 8.82
C VAL A 153 -11.56 4.03 9.22
N ASP A 154 -11.36 4.42 10.45
CA ASP A 154 -11.85 5.67 11.05
C ASP A 154 -10.79 6.80 11.06
N LYS A 155 -9.59 6.51 10.52
CA LYS A 155 -8.47 7.46 10.43
C LYS A 155 -8.46 8.19 9.09
N THR A 156 -8.20 9.51 9.12
CA THR A 156 -7.78 10.29 7.96
C THR A 156 -6.25 10.24 7.83
N PHE A 157 -5.77 10.12 6.59
CA PHE A 157 -4.34 10.02 6.30
C PHE A 157 -3.84 11.34 5.73
N HIS A 158 -2.87 11.94 6.39
CA HIS A 158 -2.33 13.24 5.99
C HIS A 158 -1.64 13.21 4.61
N SER A 159 -0.94 12.12 4.32
CA SER A 159 -0.32 11.91 3.01
C SER A 159 -1.34 11.82 1.86
N LEU A 160 -2.57 11.41 2.14
CA LEU A 160 -3.64 11.34 1.16
C LEU A 160 -4.14 12.72 0.74
N ASP A 161 -4.23 13.68 1.67
CA ASP A 161 -4.60 15.07 1.37
C ASP A 161 -3.60 15.69 0.40
N ILE A 162 -2.31 15.40 0.55
CA ILE A 162 -1.26 15.87 -0.36
C ILE A 162 -1.39 15.22 -1.73
N LEU A 163 -1.62 13.92 -1.77
CA LEU A 163 -1.79 13.16 -3.00
C LEU A 163 -2.99 13.65 -3.82
N ASP A 164 -4.13 13.89 -3.17
CA ASP A 164 -5.35 14.36 -3.81
C ASP A 164 -5.16 15.76 -4.44
N VAL A 165 -4.35 16.62 -3.83
CA VAL A 165 -3.99 17.94 -4.42
C VAL A 165 -3.10 17.81 -5.65
N LEU A 166 -2.21 16.82 -5.70
CA LEU A 166 -1.23 16.66 -6.78
C LEU A 166 -1.79 15.91 -7.99
N VAL A 167 -2.62 14.90 -7.77
CA VAL A 167 -3.08 13.97 -8.81
C VAL A 167 -4.41 14.39 -9.43
N TYR A 168 -5.24 15.15 -8.69
CA TYR A 168 -6.60 15.52 -9.14
C TYR A 168 -6.73 17.03 -9.50
N LYS A 169 -5.60 17.67 -9.79
CA LYS A 169 -5.57 18.95 -10.51
C LYS A 169 -5.49 18.66 -12.00
#